data_9afa16959dc0530fdc4e0af1f4f40dbf
#
_entry.id   9afa16959dc0530fdc4e0af1f4f40dbf
#
_cell.length_a   1.000
_cell.length_b   1.000
_cell.length_c   1.000
_cell.angle_alpha   90.00
_cell.angle_beta   90.00
_cell.angle_gamma   90.00
#
_symmetry.space_group_name_H-M   'P 1'
#
loop_
_entity.id
_entity.type
_entity.pdbx_description
1 polymer ?
#
loop_
_entity_poly.entity_id
_entity_poly.type
_entity_poly.pdbx_seq_one_letter_code
_entity_poly.pdbx_strand_id
1 'polypeptide(L)'
;WKIIPKRRYLGNSVLSLLTKIASGYWHVADSQTGYTAVSLHVLQTINLDQIYTNYGMPNDLLVRLNVYGFRVRDVVIRPIYNIGEKSGINIAKVVFTMSFLLLRLFLWRIKERYVIRDFHPLVFFYAFALFLFIIDIPLSIRVLYVFCTTGSVPPINFLTTLFVSTMGVLFLLFAMWFDMEESK
;
A
#
# COMPACT_ATOMS: atom_id res chain seq x y z
N TRP A 1 24.63 6.52 -4.06
CA TRP A 1 23.57 7.24 -4.83
C TRP A 1 23.85 7.31 -6.34
N LYS A 2 25.11 7.20 -6.80
CA LYS A 2 25.46 7.29 -8.25
C LYS A 2 25.32 5.95 -9.02
N ILE A 3 25.01 4.84 -8.36
CA ILE A 3 25.10 3.49 -8.95
C ILE A 3 23.73 2.96 -9.42
N ILE A 4 22.60 3.50 -8.95
CA ILE A 4 21.26 3.00 -9.28
C ILE A 4 20.60 3.89 -10.34
N PRO A 5 20.11 3.35 -11.48
CA PRO A 5 19.36 4.11 -12.47
C PRO A 5 18.12 4.78 -11.86
N LYS A 6 17.90 6.08 -12.15
CA LYS A 6 16.81 6.89 -11.58
C LYS A 6 15.41 6.23 -11.70
N ARG A 7 15.14 5.58 -12.84
CA ARG A 7 13.86 4.87 -13.07
C ARG A 7 13.67 3.67 -12.13
N ARG A 8 14.74 2.94 -11.84
CA ARG A 8 14.72 1.81 -10.91
C ARG A 8 14.53 2.28 -9.47
N TYR A 9 15.18 3.38 -9.11
CA TYR A 9 15.02 4.01 -7.80
C TYR A 9 13.57 4.46 -7.56
N LEU A 10 12.97 5.17 -8.52
CA LEU A 10 11.58 5.62 -8.40
C LEU A 10 10.60 4.45 -8.31
N GLY A 11 10.75 3.43 -9.15
CA GLY A 11 9.92 2.22 -9.10
C GLY A 11 9.99 1.50 -7.76
N ASN A 12 11.20 1.32 -7.23
CA ASN A 12 11.40 0.70 -5.91
C ASN A 12 10.81 1.55 -4.77
N SER A 13 10.93 2.88 -4.84
CA SER A 13 10.36 3.79 -3.83
C SER A 13 8.83 3.73 -3.79
N VAL A 14 8.19 3.73 -4.95
CA VAL A 14 6.73 3.58 -5.06
C VAL A 14 6.30 2.21 -4.54
N LEU A 15 6.98 1.14 -4.94
CA LEU A 15 6.65 -0.20 -4.50
C LEU A 15 6.86 -0.37 -2.98
N SER A 16 7.92 0.22 -2.42
CA SER A 16 8.17 0.24 -0.98
C SER A 16 7.07 0.97 -0.22
N LEU A 17 6.60 2.13 -0.72
CA LEU A 17 5.48 2.85 -0.14
C LEU A 17 4.18 2.02 -0.17
N LEU A 18 3.87 1.42 -1.32
CA LEU A 18 2.70 0.55 -1.46
C LEU A 18 2.77 -0.66 -0.52
N THR A 19 3.96 -1.22 -0.31
CA THR A 19 4.16 -2.33 0.64
C THR A 19 3.96 -1.87 2.08
N LYS A 20 4.43 -0.68 2.46
CA LYS A 20 4.17 -0.10 3.79
C LYS A 20 2.68 0.05 4.05
N ILE A 21 1.94 0.60 3.09
CA ILE A 21 0.48 0.72 3.17
C ILE A 21 -0.18 -0.67 3.25
N ALA A 22 0.22 -1.60 2.40
CA ALA A 22 -0.39 -2.93 2.34
C ALA A 22 -0.09 -3.77 3.58
N SER A 23 1.14 -3.71 4.11
CA SER A 23 1.58 -4.49 5.26
C SER A 23 1.25 -3.84 6.61
N GLY A 24 1.10 -2.50 6.67
CA GLY A 24 0.98 -1.74 7.90
C GLY A 24 2.33 -1.51 8.63
N TYR A 25 3.43 -2.09 8.18
CA TYR A 25 4.75 -1.88 8.78
C TYR A 25 5.46 -0.65 8.20
N TRP A 26 5.11 0.52 8.69
CA TRP A 26 5.64 1.80 8.20
C TRP A 26 7.12 2.01 8.49
N HIS A 27 7.65 1.35 9.53
CA HIS A 27 9.04 1.44 9.95
C HIS A 27 10.00 0.57 9.11
N VAL A 28 9.50 -0.42 8.35
CA VAL A 28 10.34 -1.27 7.49
C VAL A 28 10.89 -0.44 6.33
N ALA A 29 12.21 -0.33 6.22
CA ALA A 29 12.86 0.53 5.24
C ALA A 29 12.88 -0.11 3.85
N ASP A 30 13.28 -1.39 3.77
CA ASP A 30 13.38 -2.14 2.50
C ASP A 30 12.56 -3.44 2.57
N SER A 31 11.37 -3.38 2.00
CA SER A 31 10.46 -4.52 1.90
C SER A 31 10.76 -5.46 0.71
N GLN A 32 11.74 -5.09 -0.13
CA GLN A 32 12.07 -5.85 -1.35
C GLN A 32 13.28 -6.77 -1.17
N THR A 33 13.89 -6.77 0.00
CA THR A 33 15.01 -7.64 0.31
C THR A 33 14.58 -9.11 0.40
N GLY A 34 15.34 -10.00 -0.21
CA GLY A 34 15.12 -11.45 -0.12
C GLY A 34 15.72 -12.09 1.13
N TYR A 35 16.48 -11.31 1.93
CA TYR A 35 17.12 -11.83 3.14
C TYR A 35 16.20 -11.60 4.34
N THR A 36 15.55 -12.67 4.80
CA THR A 36 14.67 -12.65 5.96
C THR A 36 15.03 -13.75 6.94
N ALA A 37 15.02 -13.43 8.23
CA ALA A 37 15.13 -14.40 9.31
C ALA A 37 13.78 -14.46 10.05
N VAL A 38 13.24 -15.64 10.24
CA VAL A 38 11.92 -15.87 10.82
C VAL A 38 12.06 -16.84 11.99
N SER A 39 11.38 -16.54 13.12
CA SER A 39 11.39 -17.43 14.28
C SER A 39 10.57 -18.71 14.04
N LEU A 40 10.93 -19.78 14.74
CA LEU A 40 10.18 -21.04 14.66
C LEU A 40 8.69 -20.87 15.02
N HIS A 41 8.39 -20.03 16.01
CA HIS A 41 7.02 -19.72 16.42
C HIS A 41 6.20 -19.12 15.27
N VAL A 42 6.77 -18.19 14.52
CA VAL A 42 6.13 -17.61 13.32
C VAL A 42 5.88 -18.68 12.26
N LEU A 43 6.88 -19.54 11.98
CA LEU A 43 6.75 -20.62 10.98
C LEU A 43 5.65 -21.63 11.35
N GLN A 44 5.44 -21.88 12.64
CA GLN A 44 4.38 -22.77 13.12
C GLN A 44 2.98 -22.12 13.12
N THR A 45 2.93 -20.79 13.12
CA THR A 45 1.66 -20.03 13.20
C THR A 45 1.11 -19.66 11.83
N ILE A 46 2.00 -19.32 10.89
CA ILE A 46 1.62 -18.86 9.55
C ILE A 46 1.51 -20.08 8.63
N ASN A 47 0.43 -20.15 7.85
CA ASN A 47 0.30 -21.14 6.79
C ASN A 47 1.23 -20.79 5.61
N LEU A 48 2.36 -21.50 5.52
CA LEU A 48 3.39 -21.27 4.51
C LEU A 48 2.92 -21.61 3.09
N ASP A 49 2.00 -22.59 2.94
CA ASP A 49 1.49 -23.02 1.63
C ASP A 49 0.66 -21.95 0.93
N GLN A 50 0.16 -20.97 1.69
CA GLN A 50 -0.61 -19.85 1.16
C GLN A 50 0.23 -18.63 0.79
N ILE A 51 1.53 -18.65 1.06
CA ILE A 51 2.41 -17.53 0.72
C ILE A 51 2.65 -17.48 -0.79
N TYR A 52 2.61 -16.27 -1.34
CA TYR A 52 2.90 -16.04 -2.75
C TYR A 52 4.35 -16.42 -3.10
N THR A 53 4.54 -17.28 -4.09
CA THR A 53 5.82 -17.96 -4.34
C THR A 53 6.81 -17.21 -5.25
N ASN A 54 6.42 -16.08 -5.86
CA ASN A 54 7.24 -15.29 -6.78
C ASN A 54 7.82 -14.03 -6.12
N TYR A 55 8.21 -13.03 -6.90
CA TYR A 55 8.79 -11.76 -6.43
C TYR A 55 8.01 -11.03 -5.33
N GLY A 56 6.72 -11.34 -5.14
CA GLY A 56 5.88 -10.81 -4.09
C GLY A 56 5.96 -11.53 -2.75
N MET A 57 6.75 -12.61 -2.62
CA MET A 57 6.83 -13.41 -1.40
C MET A 57 7.22 -12.59 -0.16
N PRO A 58 8.23 -11.71 -0.17
CA PRO A 58 8.56 -10.89 1.00
C PRO A 58 7.41 -9.96 1.41
N ASN A 59 6.69 -9.41 0.43
CA ASN A 59 5.56 -8.51 0.68
C ASN A 59 4.37 -9.26 1.30
N ASP A 60 4.01 -10.44 0.76
CA ASP A 60 2.95 -11.29 1.32
C ASP A 60 3.30 -11.76 2.74
N LEU A 61 4.56 -12.16 2.96
CA LEU A 61 5.03 -12.54 4.29
C LEU A 61 4.86 -11.38 5.30
N LEU A 62 5.26 -10.15 4.94
CA LEU A 62 5.07 -8.98 5.80
C LEU A 62 3.58 -8.74 6.14
N VAL A 63 2.71 -8.84 5.16
CA VAL A 63 1.26 -8.67 5.39
C VAL A 63 0.73 -9.73 6.35
N ARG A 64 1.11 -10.99 6.17
CA ARG A 64 0.70 -12.08 7.07
C ARG A 64 1.25 -11.90 8.48
N LEU A 65 2.50 -11.51 8.62
CA LEU A 65 3.09 -11.20 9.92
C LEU A 65 2.29 -10.13 10.68
N ASN A 66 1.83 -9.10 9.97
CA ASN A 66 0.99 -8.04 10.55
C ASN A 66 -0.38 -8.56 10.98
N VAL A 67 -1.05 -9.39 10.17
CA VAL A 67 -2.35 -9.99 10.50
C VAL A 67 -2.27 -10.83 11.78
N TYR A 68 -1.16 -11.50 12.01
CA TYR A 68 -0.92 -12.31 13.23
C TYR A 68 -0.28 -11.51 14.38
N GLY A 69 -0.08 -10.20 14.22
CA GLY A 69 0.44 -9.33 15.27
C GLY A 69 1.93 -9.54 15.60
N PHE A 70 2.69 -10.14 14.70
CA PHE A 70 4.12 -10.32 14.92
C PHE A 70 4.89 -9.01 14.73
N ARG A 71 5.97 -8.83 15.47
CA ARG A 71 6.87 -7.69 15.33
C ARG A 71 7.94 -7.97 14.29
N VAL A 72 8.18 -7.00 13.41
CA VAL A 72 9.22 -7.05 12.38
C VAL A 72 10.25 -5.98 12.65
N ARG A 73 11.53 -6.28 12.42
CA ARG A 73 12.63 -5.32 12.59
C ARG A 73 13.62 -5.45 11.44
N ASP A 74 14.07 -4.31 10.93
CA ASP A 74 15.15 -4.26 9.95
C ASP A 74 16.50 -4.51 10.61
N VAL A 75 17.33 -5.31 9.94
CA VAL A 75 18.74 -5.51 10.27
C VAL A 75 19.57 -4.98 9.13
N VAL A 76 20.49 -4.06 9.45
CA VAL A 76 21.35 -3.45 8.44
C VAL A 76 22.34 -4.48 7.90
N ILE A 77 22.30 -4.72 6.60
CA ILE A 77 23.24 -5.56 5.86
C ILE A 77 24.02 -4.69 4.86
N ARG A 78 25.25 -5.12 4.52
CA ARG A 78 26.06 -4.45 3.49
C ARG A 78 25.82 -5.13 2.15
N PRO A 79 25.14 -4.47 1.19
CA PRO A 79 24.94 -5.04 -0.14
C PRO A 79 26.27 -5.02 -0.92
N ILE A 80 26.58 -6.11 -1.62
CA ILE A 80 27.71 -6.20 -2.53
C ILE A 80 27.14 -6.14 -3.96
N TYR A 81 27.58 -5.13 -4.72
CA TYR A 81 27.16 -4.91 -6.11
C TYR A 81 28.28 -5.29 -7.09
N ASN A 82 27.92 -5.49 -8.36
CA ASN A 82 28.86 -5.73 -9.48
C ASN A 82 29.54 -7.12 -9.48
N ILE A 83 28.83 -8.17 -9.07
CA ILE A 83 29.32 -9.56 -9.17
C ILE A 83 28.89 -10.22 -10.50
N GLY A 84 28.52 -9.44 -11.54
CA GLY A 84 28.13 -9.95 -12.86
C GLY A 84 26.64 -10.23 -13.03
N GLU A 85 25.80 -9.74 -12.15
CA GLU A 85 24.34 -9.93 -12.21
C GLU A 85 23.69 -9.17 -13.39
N LYS A 86 23.04 -9.90 -14.27
CA LYS A 86 22.17 -9.35 -15.32
C LYS A 86 20.71 -9.44 -14.86
N SER A 87 20.09 -8.31 -14.57
CA SER A 87 18.66 -8.25 -14.24
C SER A 87 17.83 -8.38 -15.51
N GLY A 88 17.17 -9.52 -15.71
CA GLY A 88 16.19 -9.75 -16.79
C GLY A 88 14.77 -9.29 -16.47
N ILE A 89 14.57 -8.46 -15.45
CA ILE A 89 13.25 -8.08 -14.93
C ILE A 89 12.62 -6.98 -15.79
N ASN A 90 11.44 -7.24 -16.35
CA ASN A 90 10.60 -6.19 -16.95
C ASN A 90 9.93 -5.39 -15.84
N ILE A 91 10.50 -4.21 -15.53
CA ILE A 91 10.09 -3.35 -14.41
C ILE A 91 8.60 -2.99 -14.49
N ALA A 92 8.09 -2.64 -15.67
CA ALA A 92 6.68 -2.24 -15.83
C ALA A 92 5.72 -3.39 -15.49
N LYS A 93 5.99 -4.60 -15.98
CA LYS A 93 5.19 -5.79 -15.68
C LYS A 93 5.22 -6.13 -14.20
N VAL A 94 6.40 -6.05 -13.57
CA VAL A 94 6.55 -6.33 -12.14
C VAL A 94 5.80 -5.30 -11.31
N VAL A 95 5.93 -4.00 -11.59
CA VAL A 95 5.23 -2.95 -10.85
C VAL A 95 3.71 -3.14 -10.93
N PHE A 96 3.16 -3.41 -12.11
CA PHE A 96 1.72 -3.62 -12.27
C PHE A 96 1.23 -4.88 -11.51
N THR A 97 1.93 -6.01 -11.67
CA THR A 97 1.58 -7.27 -10.99
C THR A 97 1.69 -7.14 -9.47
N MET A 98 2.76 -6.45 -9.00
CA MET A 98 2.95 -6.22 -7.56
C MET A 98 1.92 -5.27 -6.98
N SER A 99 1.55 -4.19 -7.69
CA SER A 99 0.51 -3.27 -7.23
C SER A 99 -0.83 -3.97 -7.06
N PHE A 100 -1.21 -4.84 -7.98
CA PHE A 100 -2.43 -5.63 -7.86
C PHE A 100 -2.37 -6.63 -6.70
N LEU A 101 -1.23 -7.33 -6.54
CA LEU A 101 -1.01 -8.21 -5.40
C LEU A 101 -1.12 -7.47 -4.08
N LEU A 102 -0.46 -6.31 -3.95
CA LEU A 102 -0.46 -5.50 -2.74
C LEU A 102 -1.86 -4.96 -2.42
N LEU A 103 -2.64 -4.56 -3.43
CA LEU A 103 -4.03 -4.16 -3.23
C LEU A 103 -4.87 -5.32 -2.67
N ARG A 104 -4.73 -6.51 -3.24
CA ARG A 104 -5.43 -7.72 -2.75
C ARG A 104 -5.02 -8.06 -1.31
N LEU A 105 -3.74 -8.00 -1.00
CA LEU A 105 -3.20 -8.26 0.33
C LEU A 105 -3.64 -7.21 1.34
N PHE A 106 -3.69 -5.93 0.94
CA PHE A 106 -4.22 -4.85 1.76
C PHE A 106 -5.68 -5.11 2.15
N LEU A 107 -6.55 -5.38 1.17
CA LEU A 107 -7.97 -5.66 1.42
C LEU A 107 -8.16 -6.91 2.29
N TRP A 108 -7.37 -7.96 2.05
CA TRP A 108 -7.38 -9.15 2.88
C TRP A 108 -6.94 -8.85 4.33
N ARG A 109 -5.87 -8.06 4.53
CA ARG A 109 -5.40 -7.65 5.86
C ARG A 109 -6.45 -6.83 6.60
N ILE A 110 -7.04 -5.82 5.96
CA ILE A 110 -8.08 -4.99 6.59
C ILE A 110 -9.25 -5.88 7.05
N LYS A 111 -9.71 -6.80 6.18
CA LYS A 111 -10.77 -7.73 6.54
C LYS A 111 -10.37 -8.67 7.67
N GLU A 112 -9.22 -9.33 7.56
CA GLU A 112 -8.82 -10.38 8.50
C GLU A 112 -8.45 -9.81 9.86
N ARG A 113 -7.65 -8.73 9.90
CA ARG A 113 -7.15 -8.15 11.14
C ARG A 113 -8.20 -7.30 11.84
N TYR A 114 -8.87 -6.38 11.11
CA TYR A 114 -9.71 -5.34 11.69
C TYR A 114 -11.23 -5.57 11.59
N VAL A 115 -11.68 -6.67 10.97
CA VAL A 115 -13.09 -7.06 10.96
C VAL A 115 -13.29 -8.41 11.63
N ILE A 116 -12.45 -9.41 11.33
CA ILE A 116 -12.66 -10.78 11.78
C ILE A 116 -12.00 -11.02 13.15
N ARG A 117 -10.73 -10.62 13.32
CA ARG A 117 -9.98 -10.91 14.55
C ARG A 117 -10.25 -9.90 15.65
N ASP A 118 -10.16 -8.62 15.34
CA ASP A 118 -10.38 -7.54 16.28
C ASP A 118 -11.07 -6.38 15.59
N PHE A 119 -12.32 -6.11 15.96
CA PHE A 119 -13.10 -5.09 15.29
C PHE A 119 -12.60 -3.70 15.66
N HIS A 120 -11.97 -3.02 14.69
CA HIS A 120 -11.40 -1.70 14.89
C HIS A 120 -12.16 -0.60 14.10
N PRO A 121 -12.45 0.58 14.71
CA PRO A 121 -13.15 1.68 14.05
C PRO A 121 -12.48 2.21 12.76
N LEU A 122 -11.21 1.94 12.58
CA LEU A 122 -10.44 2.24 11.36
C LEU A 122 -11.14 1.80 10.07
N VAL A 123 -11.88 0.68 10.11
CA VAL A 123 -12.63 0.16 8.96
C VAL A 123 -13.65 1.18 8.46
N PHE A 124 -14.31 1.90 9.37
CA PHE A 124 -15.27 2.95 8.99
C PHE A 124 -14.58 4.13 8.30
N PHE A 125 -13.39 4.53 8.74
CA PHE A 125 -12.65 5.61 8.09
C PHE A 125 -12.27 5.24 6.65
N TYR A 126 -11.79 4.02 6.40
CA TYR A 126 -11.53 3.54 5.03
C TYR A 126 -12.82 3.46 4.20
N ALA A 127 -13.92 2.95 4.79
CA ALA A 127 -15.21 2.84 4.10
C ALA A 127 -15.77 4.22 3.73
N PHE A 128 -15.75 5.20 4.65
CA PHE A 128 -16.19 6.57 4.38
C PHE A 128 -15.31 7.27 3.35
N ALA A 129 -13.98 7.11 3.43
CA ALA A 129 -13.08 7.65 2.42
C ALA A 129 -13.42 7.12 1.03
N LEU A 130 -13.57 5.80 0.90
CA LEU A 130 -13.94 5.16 -0.36
C LEU A 130 -15.30 5.64 -0.88
N PHE A 131 -16.30 5.72 -0.01
CA PHE A 131 -17.65 6.22 -0.35
C PHE A 131 -17.59 7.66 -0.88
N LEU A 132 -16.86 8.55 -0.20
CA LEU A 132 -16.71 9.94 -0.65
C LEU A 132 -15.97 10.02 -1.98
N PHE A 133 -14.92 9.24 -2.21
CA PHE A 133 -14.24 9.21 -3.51
C PHE A 133 -15.12 8.68 -4.63
N ILE A 134 -16.00 7.70 -4.36
CA ILE A 134 -16.98 7.22 -5.36
C ILE A 134 -17.97 8.33 -5.75
N ILE A 135 -18.43 9.13 -4.77
CA ILE A 135 -19.29 10.29 -5.04
C ILE A 135 -18.54 11.43 -5.76
N ASP A 136 -17.26 11.61 -5.43
CA ASP A 136 -16.43 12.67 -6.01
C ASP A 136 -16.19 12.49 -7.52
N ILE A 137 -16.11 11.25 -7.99
CA ILE A 137 -15.89 10.96 -9.43
C ILE A 137 -16.93 11.62 -10.32
N PRO A 138 -18.25 11.38 -10.18
CA PRO A 138 -19.26 12.01 -11.02
C PRO A 138 -19.35 13.52 -10.84
N LEU A 139 -19.10 14.04 -9.64
CA LEU A 139 -19.04 15.48 -9.37
C LEU A 139 -17.89 16.14 -10.15
N SER A 140 -16.70 15.56 -10.08
CA SER A 140 -15.52 16.01 -10.82
C SER A 140 -15.72 15.96 -12.33
N ILE A 141 -16.30 14.86 -12.85
CA ILE A 141 -16.63 14.73 -14.27
C ILE A 141 -17.62 15.83 -14.70
N ARG A 142 -18.64 16.14 -13.88
CA ARG A 142 -19.61 17.19 -14.17
C ARG A 142 -18.97 18.58 -14.21
N VAL A 143 -18.08 18.89 -13.26
CA VAL A 143 -17.33 20.16 -13.24
C VAL A 143 -16.51 20.32 -14.50
N LEU A 144 -15.75 19.27 -14.89
CA LEU A 144 -14.95 19.27 -16.10
C LEU A 144 -15.80 19.42 -17.37
N TYR A 145 -16.92 18.69 -17.47
CA TYR A 145 -17.84 18.77 -18.60
C TYR A 145 -18.39 20.19 -18.80
N VAL A 146 -18.90 20.81 -17.71
CA VAL A 146 -19.42 22.20 -17.77
C VAL A 146 -18.32 23.17 -18.15
N PHE A 147 -17.12 23.03 -17.58
CA PHE A 147 -15.99 23.88 -17.94
C PHE A 147 -15.62 23.76 -19.41
N CYS A 148 -15.56 22.56 -19.95
CA CYS A 148 -15.25 22.33 -21.38
C CYS A 148 -16.32 22.85 -22.34
N THR A 149 -17.61 22.87 -21.92
CA THR A 149 -18.74 23.29 -22.78
C THR A 149 -19.05 24.78 -22.71
N THR A 150 -18.90 25.38 -21.51
CA THR A 150 -19.32 26.79 -21.27
C THR A 150 -18.12 27.73 -21.09
N GLY A 151 -16.91 27.22 -20.93
CA GLY A 151 -15.71 27.99 -20.61
C GLY A 151 -15.71 28.58 -19.18
N SER A 152 -16.72 28.27 -18.37
CA SER A 152 -16.85 28.77 -16.99
C SER A 152 -16.93 27.63 -15.98
N VAL A 153 -16.34 27.84 -14.80
CA VAL A 153 -16.43 26.87 -13.71
C VAL A 153 -17.73 27.07 -12.96
N PRO A 154 -18.61 26.04 -12.81
CA PRO A 154 -19.84 26.15 -12.04
C PRO A 154 -19.53 26.25 -10.55
N PRO A 155 -19.77 27.42 -9.88
CA PRO A 155 -19.21 27.69 -8.54
C PRO A 155 -19.68 26.71 -7.47
N ILE A 156 -20.99 26.40 -7.45
CA ILE A 156 -21.60 25.51 -6.45
C ILE A 156 -21.08 24.08 -6.63
N ASN A 157 -21.06 23.56 -7.87
CA ASN A 157 -20.59 22.21 -8.12
C ASN A 157 -19.08 22.06 -7.80
N PHE A 158 -18.30 23.08 -8.14
CA PHE A 158 -16.87 23.12 -7.81
C PHE A 158 -16.61 23.10 -6.31
N LEU A 159 -17.34 23.95 -5.55
CA LEU A 159 -17.22 24.00 -4.09
C LEU A 159 -17.63 22.67 -3.45
N THR A 160 -18.71 22.06 -3.94
CA THR A 160 -19.17 20.72 -3.47
C THR A 160 -18.11 19.66 -3.73
N THR A 161 -17.54 19.62 -4.94
CA THR A 161 -16.46 18.68 -5.30
C THR A 161 -15.25 18.90 -4.38
N LEU A 162 -14.81 20.15 -4.20
CA LEU A 162 -13.69 20.47 -3.34
C LEU A 162 -13.92 20.00 -1.90
N PHE A 163 -15.12 20.20 -1.36
CA PHE A 163 -15.48 19.76 -0.02
C PHE A 163 -15.45 18.24 0.11
N VAL A 164 -16.09 17.52 -0.83
CA VAL A 164 -16.16 16.05 -0.84
C VAL A 164 -14.77 15.45 -0.98
N SER A 165 -13.94 15.95 -1.91
CA SER A 165 -12.55 15.53 -2.09
C SER A 165 -11.72 15.74 -0.82
N THR A 166 -11.83 16.93 -0.20
CA THR A 166 -11.08 17.24 1.02
C THR A 166 -11.48 16.33 2.17
N MET A 167 -12.78 16.09 2.36
CA MET A 167 -13.26 15.16 3.38
C MET A 167 -12.81 13.73 3.12
N GLY A 168 -12.88 13.26 1.86
CA GLY A 168 -12.37 11.93 1.46
C GLY A 168 -10.89 11.74 1.80
N VAL A 169 -10.06 12.74 1.48
CA VAL A 169 -8.64 12.73 1.81
C VAL A 169 -8.42 12.74 3.34
N LEU A 170 -9.16 13.53 4.10
CA LEU A 170 -9.05 13.57 5.56
C LEU A 170 -9.38 12.22 6.18
N PHE A 171 -10.50 11.59 5.78
CA PHE A 171 -10.86 10.26 6.28
C PHE A 171 -9.79 9.21 5.92
N LEU A 172 -9.22 9.26 4.72
CA LEU A 172 -8.13 8.38 4.31
C LEU A 172 -6.88 8.58 5.17
N LEU A 173 -6.48 9.83 5.43
CA LEU A 173 -5.31 10.13 6.26
C LEU A 173 -5.51 9.66 7.70
N PHE A 174 -6.70 9.85 8.28
CA PHE A 174 -7.02 9.33 9.61
C PHE A 174 -6.99 7.79 9.63
N ALA A 175 -7.56 7.13 8.62
CA ALA A 175 -7.50 5.67 8.51
C ALA A 175 -6.04 5.18 8.48
N MET A 176 -5.19 5.81 7.67
CA MET A 176 -3.76 5.47 7.59
C MET A 176 -3.03 5.75 8.91
N TRP A 177 -3.37 6.84 9.60
CA TRP A 177 -2.75 7.14 10.89
C TRP A 177 -3.12 6.10 11.96
N PHE A 178 -4.38 5.73 12.09
CA PHE A 178 -4.79 4.67 13.01
C PHE A 178 -4.14 3.33 12.67
N ASP A 179 -4.05 2.99 11.37
CA ASP A 179 -3.37 1.77 10.92
C ASP A 179 -1.88 1.77 11.27
N MET A 180 -1.23 2.92 11.18
CA MET A 180 0.16 3.08 11.58
C MET A 180 0.34 2.94 13.09
N GLU A 181 -0.57 3.48 13.89
CA GLU A 181 -0.51 3.43 15.36
C GLU A 181 -0.67 1.99 15.87
N GLU A 182 -1.64 1.26 15.32
CA GLU A 182 -1.90 -0.15 15.64
C GLU A 182 -0.79 -1.11 15.20
N SER A 183 0.10 -0.68 14.33
CA SER A 183 1.17 -1.52 13.75
C SER A 183 2.55 -1.22 14.36
N LYS A 184 2.60 -0.45 15.44
CA LYS A 184 3.82 -0.21 16.22
C LYS A 184 4.05 -1.35 17.20
#